data_c62681bfc75b18f68da1f8757c013978
#
_entry.id   c62681bfc75b18f68da1f8757c013978
#
_cell.length_a   1.000
_cell.length_b   1.000
_cell.length_c   1.000
_cell.angle_alpha   90.00
_cell.angle_beta   90.00
_cell.angle_gamma   90.00
#
_symmetry.space_group_name_H-M   'P 1'
#
loop_
_entity.id
_entity.type
_entity.pdbx_description
1 polymer ?
#
loop_
_entity_poly.entity_id
_entity_poly.type
_entity_poly.pdbx_seq_one_letter_code
_entity_poly.pdbx_strand_id
1 'polypeptide(L)' 'MNTEDQIIETLKQSEKPMSADQIADKTGLERKLVDKAMTKLKTEDKIVSPVRCYWTAK' A
#
# COMPACT_ATOMS: atom_id res chain seq x y z
N MET A 1 -10.83 -6.90 -8.35
CA MET A 1 -9.42 -6.65 -8.04
C MET A 1 -9.09 -7.30 -6.71
N ASN A 2 -7.90 -7.87 -6.62
CA ASN A 2 -7.49 -8.45 -5.34
C ASN A 2 -6.94 -7.35 -4.43
N THR A 3 -6.63 -7.71 -3.18
CA THR A 3 -6.17 -6.77 -2.18
C THR A 3 -4.93 -6.02 -2.64
N GLU A 4 -3.99 -6.71 -3.25
CA GLU A 4 -2.74 -6.11 -3.70
C GLU A 4 -2.99 -5.07 -4.80
N ASP A 5 -3.86 -5.40 -5.74
CA ASP A 5 -4.20 -4.48 -6.83
C ASP A 5 -4.86 -3.22 -6.29
N GLN A 6 -5.75 -3.38 -5.31
CA GLN A 6 -6.40 -2.23 -4.68
C GLN A 6 -5.39 -1.31 -4.02
N ILE A 7 -4.41 -1.89 -3.33
CA ILE A 7 -3.38 -1.10 -2.66
C ILE A 7 -2.51 -0.37 -3.68
N ILE A 8 -2.07 -1.07 -4.71
CA ILE A 8 -1.24 -0.46 -5.75
C ILE A 8 -1.99 0.70 -6.42
N GLU A 9 -3.25 0.48 -6.76
CA GLU A 9 -4.04 1.51 -7.41
C GLU A 9 -4.25 2.72 -6.50
N THR A 10 -4.50 2.47 -5.21
CA THR A 10 -4.63 3.55 -4.25
C THR A 10 -3.34 4.37 -4.17
N LEU A 11 -2.20 3.70 -4.16
CA LEU A 11 -0.92 4.40 -4.11
C LEU A 11 -0.63 5.16 -5.40
N LYS A 12 -1.00 4.61 -6.55
CA LYS A 12 -0.81 5.29 -7.82
C LYS A 12 -1.66 6.54 -7.92
N GLN A 13 -2.84 6.52 -7.34
CA GLN A 13 -3.73 7.68 -7.35
C GLN A 13 -3.32 8.73 -6.33
N SER A 14 -2.53 8.35 -5.34
CA SER A 14 -2.06 9.27 -4.32
C SER A 14 -0.82 10.00 -4.82
N GLU A 15 -0.80 11.31 -4.68
CA GLU A 15 0.36 12.11 -5.04
C GLU A 15 1.45 12.05 -3.98
N LYS A 16 1.11 11.57 -2.80
CA LYS A 16 2.02 11.51 -1.67
C LYS A 16 2.09 10.10 -1.13
N PRO A 17 3.23 9.70 -0.55
CA PRO A 17 3.32 8.41 0.12
C PRO A 17 2.24 8.27 1.19
N MET A 18 1.75 7.07 1.38
CA MET A 18 0.70 6.77 2.36
C MET A 18 1.19 5.73 3.35
N SER A 19 0.79 5.90 4.62
CA SER A 19 1.05 4.88 5.62
C SER A 19 0.06 3.72 5.45
N ALA A 20 0.38 2.58 6.08
CA ALA A 20 -0.52 1.43 6.03
C ALA A 20 -1.88 1.75 6.64
N ASP A 21 -1.92 2.57 7.69
CA ASP A 21 -3.18 3.00 8.28
C ASP A 21 -4.03 3.79 7.29
N GLN A 22 -3.40 4.70 6.56
CA GLN A 22 -4.11 5.49 5.56
C GLN A 22 -4.60 4.62 4.42
N ILE A 23 -3.81 3.65 4.01
CA ILE A 23 -4.19 2.71 2.96
C ILE A 23 -5.39 1.88 3.40
N ALA A 24 -5.35 1.37 4.63
CA ALA A 24 -6.46 0.58 5.17
C ALA A 24 -7.74 1.41 5.23
N ASP A 25 -7.64 2.66 5.67
CA ASP A 25 -8.78 3.56 5.75
C ASP A 25 -9.34 3.85 4.36
N LYS A 26 -8.48 4.11 3.40
CA LYS A 26 -8.89 4.47 2.05
C LYS A 26 -9.49 3.31 1.28
N THR A 27 -8.94 2.11 1.46
CA THR A 27 -9.42 0.92 0.76
C THR A 27 -10.56 0.22 1.49
N GLY A 28 -10.73 0.50 2.77
CA GLY A 28 -11.73 -0.19 3.58
C GLY A 28 -11.31 -1.59 3.99
N LEU A 29 -10.05 -1.94 3.77
CA LEU A 29 -9.53 -3.25 4.13
C LEU A 29 -9.05 -3.27 5.58
N GLU A 30 -9.00 -4.47 6.16
CA GLU A 30 -8.45 -4.63 7.49
C GLU A 30 -6.95 -4.35 7.48
N ARG A 31 -6.45 -3.75 8.57
CA ARG A 31 -5.02 -3.44 8.68
C ARG A 31 -4.14 -4.68 8.50
N LYS A 32 -4.60 -5.83 9.01
CA LYS A 32 -3.85 -7.06 8.86
C LYS A 32 -3.70 -7.48 7.40
N LEU A 33 -4.77 -7.32 6.63
CA LEU A 33 -4.74 -7.63 5.20
C LEU A 33 -3.82 -6.67 4.46
N VAL A 34 -3.88 -5.39 4.84
CA VAL A 34 -3.01 -4.38 4.24
C VAL A 34 -1.55 -4.70 4.52
N ASP A 35 -1.21 -5.01 5.77
CA ASP A 35 0.16 -5.35 6.13
C ASP A 35 0.68 -6.55 5.35
N LYS A 36 -0.14 -7.59 5.24
CA LYS A 36 0.22 -8.79 4.50
C LYS A 36 0.47 -8.50 3.03
N ALA A 37 -0.46 -7.77 2.42
CA ALA A 37 -0.35 -7.43 1.01
C ALA A 37 0.85 -6.52 0.75
N MET A 38 1.11 -5.57 1.64
CA MET A 38 2.23 -4.66 1.48
C MET A 38 3.57 -5.39 1.61
N THR A 39 3.66 -6.35 2.53
CA THR A 39 4.86 -7.16 2.65
C THR A 39 5.14 -7.91 1.34
N LYS A 40 4.10 -8.47 0.75
CA LYS A 40 4.24 -9.16 -0.53
C LYS A 40 4.64 -8.21 -1.65
N LEU A 41 3.98 -7.05 -1.72
CA LEU A 41 4.29 -6.05 -2.75
C LEU A 41 5.72 -5.54 -2.62
N LYS A 42 6.18 -5.35 -1.39
CA LYS A 42 7.55 -4.94 -1.14
C LYS A 42 8.54 -6.01 -1.61
N THR A 43 8.24 -7.27 -1.32
CA THR A 43 9.07 -8.39 -1.75
C THR A 43 9.12 -8.49 -3.27
N GLU A 44 8.01 -8.19 -3.94
CA GLU A 44 7.93 -8.20 -5.39
C GLU A 44 8.44 -6.90 -6.04
N ASP A 45 8.89 -5.97 -5.22
CA ASP A 45 9.45 -4.69 -5.68
C ASP A 45 8.43 -3.85 -6.45
N LYS A 46 7.17 -3.95 -6.08
CA LYS A 46 6.10 -3.17 -6.70
C LYS A 46 5.81 -1.87 -5.97
N ILE A 47 6.24 -1.76 -4.72
CA ILE A 47 6.11 -0.55 -3.92
C ILE A 47 7.45 -0.23 -3.27
N VAL A 48 7.64 1.03 -2.92
CA VAL A 48 8.84 1.49 -2.24
C VAL A 48 8.44 2.34 -1.06
N SER A 49 9.36 2.45 -0.09
CA SER A 49 9.16 3.29 1.08
C SER A 49 10.17 4.44 1.04
N PRO A 50 9.81 5.57 0.42
CA PRO A 50 10.73 6.70 0.34
C PRO A 50 10.93 7.37 1.71
N VAL A 51 9.95 7.22 2.59
CA VAL A 51 10.01 7.76 3.94
C VAL A 51 9.57 6.65 4.89
N ARG A 52 10.16 6.65 6.08
CA ARG A 52 9.83 5.64 7.08
C ARG A 52 8.32 5.59 7.32
N CYS A 53 7.76 4.40 7.29
CA CYS A 53 6.34 4.11 7.53
C CYS A 53 5.41 4.62 6.44
N TYR A 54 5.94 5.17 5.34
CA TYR A 54 5.13 5.63 4.21
C TYR A 54 5.53 4.87 2.95
N TRP A 55 4.55 4.61 2.10
CA TRP A 55 4.73 3.78 0.92
C TRP A 55 4.18 4.47 -0.31
N THR A 56 4.76 4.19 -1.45
CA THR A 56 4.26 4.66 -2.73
C THR A 56 4.48 3.57 -3.77
N ALA A 57 3.64 3.59 -4.82
CA ALA A 57 3.80 2.65 -5.92
C ALA A 57 5.04 3.00 -6.71
N LYS A 58 5.75 1.95 -7.11
CA LYS A 58 6.97 2.10 -7.87
C LYS A 58 6.68 2.47 -9.33
#